data_4e339db03740d383bb98d93a0ab7725f
#
_entry.id   4e339db03740d383bb98d93a0ab7725f
#
_cell.length_a   1.000
_cell.length_b   1.000
_cell.length_c   1.000
_cell.angle_alpha   90.00
_cell.angle_beta   90.00
_cell.angle_gamma   90.00
#
_symmetry.space_group_name_H-M   'P 1'
#
loop_
_entity.id
_entity.type
_entity.pdbx_description
1 polymer ?
#
loop_
_entity_poly.entity_id
_entity_poly.type
_entity_poly.pdbx_seq_one_letter_code
_entity_poly.pdbx_strand_id
1 'polypeptide(L)'
;AIDSRNKPKIGLDQAFIETEKLVSGKGLVRVFINYERIPQFMSIYLGTRNEYIDMFSNSMNFAGLYLNMGKDKMEVKGYTLKKDSVDPYITALLNSGKHKMKAHEILSGRTALYTNIGFNNPMTFVKELENALSVHDKQLYDSYQNSRKKIEGLFGISLEENFLSWMSGEFAITQ
;
A
#
# COMPACT_ATOMS: atom_id res chain seq x y z
N ALA A 1 -1.81 33.01 -10.73
CA ALA A 1 -2.32 31.93 -11.61
C ALA A 1 -1.12 31.24 -12.27
N ILE A 2 -0.99 29.94 -12.08
CA ILE A 2 0.07 29.15 -12.74
C ILE A 2 -0.28 29.11 -14.22
N ASP A 3 0.62 29.61 -15.07
CA ASP A 3 0.44 29.59 -16.53
C ASP A 3 0.53 28.14 -17.02
N SER A 4 -0.63 27.53 -17.24
CA SER A 4 -0.77 26.14 -17.71
C SER A 4 -0.90 26.02 -19.22
N ARG A 5 -0.81 27.13 -19.96
CA ARG A 5 -1.08 27.16 -21.42
C ARG A 5 -0.15 26.28 -22.25
N ASN A 6 1.09 26.09 -21.78
CA ASN A 6 2.10 25.26 -22.45
C ASN A 6 2.42 23.94 -21.74
N LYS A 7 1.63 23.53 -20.74
CA LYS A 7 1.83 22.27 -20.03
C LYS A 7 0.77 21.24 -20.44
N PRO A 8 1.11 19.94 -20.49
CA PRO A 8 0.13 18.90 -20.76
C PRO A 8 -1.03 19.01 -19.77
N LYS A 9 -2.26 19.00 -20.27
CA LYS A 9 -3.46 19.02 -19.43
C LYS A 9 -3.65 17.63 -18.81
N ILE A 10 -4.04 17.57 -17.55
CA ILE A 10 -4.31 16.31 -16.84
C ILE A 10 -5.34 15.44 -17.58
N GLY A 11 -6.31 16.04 -18.27
CA GLY A 11 -7.30 15.33 -19.08
C GLY A 11 -6.75 14.63 -20.33
N LEU A 12 -5.45 14.76 -20.62
CA LEU A 12 -4.74 14.04 -21.69
C LEU A 12 -3.89 12.88 -21.13
N ASP A 13 -3.80 12.76 -19.81
CA ASP A 13 -3.08 11.68 -19.16
C ASP A 13 -3.94 10.41 -19.17
N GLN A 14 -3.43 9.33 -19.76
CA GLN A 14 -4.16 8.08 -19.93
C GLN A 14 -4.54 7.46 -18.58
N ALA A 15 -3.62 7.47 -17.60
CA ALA A 15 -3.89 6.93 -16.28
C ALA A 15 -4.94 7.75 -15.52
N PHE A 16 -4.98 9.07 -15.71
CA PHE A 16 -6.04 9.91 -15.19
C PHE A 16 -7.40 9.55 -15.82
N ILE A 17 -7.45 9.44 -17.17
CA ILE A 17 -8.69 9.11 -17.90
C ILE A 17 -9.26 7.76 -17.44
N GLU A 18 -8.39 6.76 -17.27
CA GLU A 18 -8.80 5.44 -16.76
C GLU A 18 -9.33 5.51 -15.33
N THR A 19 -8.63 6.25 -14.46
CA THR A 19 -9.09 6.46 -13.08
C THR A 19 -10.42 7.20 -13.03
N GLU A 20 -10.60 8.23 -13.85
CA GLU A 20 -11.84 8.98 -13.94
C GLU A 20 -13.03 8.11 -14.35
N LYS A 21 -12.84 7.22 -15.34
CA LYS A 21 -13.89 6.27 -15.77
C LYS A 21 -14.35 5.37 -14.62
N LEU A 22 -13.44 4.92 -13.75
CA LEU A 22 -13.76 4.04 -12.61
C LEU A 22 -14.65 4.72 -11.56
N VAL A 23 -14.54 6.04 -11.40
CA VAL A 23 -15.30 6.81 -10.41
C VAL A 23 -16.37 7.73 -11.05
N SER A 24 -16.50 7.71 -12.36
CA SER A 24 -17.48 8.51 -13.08
C SER A 24 -18.91 8.19 -12.63
N GLY A 25 -19.72 9.23 -12.44
CA GLY A 25 -21.11 9.11 -11.99
C GLY A 25 -21.28 8.66 -10.54
N LYS A 26 -20.19 8.51 -9.76
CA LYS A 26 -20.22 8.08 -8.36
C LYS A 26 -19.97 9.25 -7.42
N GLY A 27 -20.65 9.21 -6.25
CA GLY A 27 -20.44 10.11 -5.13
C GLY A 27 -20.86 11.56 -5.37
N LEU A 28 -20.93 12.32 -4.28
CA LEU A 28 -21.20 13.75 -4.28
C LEU A 28 -19.96 14.59 -4.62
N VAL A 29 -18.81 14.15 -4.12
CA VAL A 29 -17.50 14.77 -4.35
C VAL A 29 -16.55 13.71 -4.86
N ARG A 30 -15.72 14.10 -5.81
CA ARG A 30 -14.62 13.25 -6.33
C ARG A 30 -13.28 13.94 -6.09
N VAL A 31 -12.30 13.17 -5.62
CA VAL A 31 -10.94 13.62 -5.38
C VAL A 31 -10.00 12.73 -6.18
N PHE A 32 -9.09 13.36 -6.92
CA PHE A 32 -8.07 12.65 -7.68
C PHE A 32 -6.69 12.94 -7.08
N ILE A 33 -5.91 11.89 -6.89
CA ILE A 33 -4.56 11.97 -6.31
C ILE A 33 -3.59 11.47 -7.37
N ASN A 34 -2.66 12.32 -7.79
CA ASN A 34 -1.53 11.94 -8.62
C ASN A 34 -0.36 11.53 -7.73
N TYR A 35 -0.10 10.22 -7.61
CA TYR A 35 0.93 9.71 -6.72
C TYR A 35 2.33 10.16 -7.11
N GLU A 36 2.63 10.34 -8.38
CA GLU A 36 3.92 10.84 -8.85
C GLU A 36 4.26 12.23 -8.29
N ARG A 37 3.23 13.02 -7.99
CA ARG A 37 3.38 14.39 -7.48
C ARG A 37 3.33 14.50 -5.96
N ILE A 38 2.93 13.42 -5.26
CA ILE A 38 2.84 13.39 -3.79
C ILE A 38 4.18 13.72 -3.12
N PRO A 39 5.34 13.15 -3.51
CA PRO A 39 6.61 13.45 -2.85
C PRO A 39 6.94 14.94 -2.91
N GLN A 40 6.70 15.58 -4.07
CA GLN A 40 6.93 17.01 -4.25
C GLN A 40 5.96 17.84 -3.40
N PHE A 41 4.70 17.47 -3.33
CA PHE A 41 3.70 18.13 -2.49
C PHE A 41 4.05 18.01 -1.01
N MET A 42 4.38 16.80 -0.55
CA MET A 42 4.68 16.53 0.85
C MET A 42 5.99 17.16 1.33
N SER A 43 6.99 17.29 0.45
CA SER A 43 8.26 17.96 0.79
C SER A 43 8.07 19.42 1.23
N ILE A 44 7.03 20.09 0.73
CA ILE A 44 6.68 21.46 1.12
C ILE A 44 6.25 21.51 2.62
N TYR A 45 5.59 20.48 3.11
CA TYR A 45 5.02 20.45 4.47
C TYR A 45 5.91 19.70 5.47
N LEU A 46 6.55 18.60 5.05
CA LEU A 46 7.32 17.74 5.95
C LEU A 46 8.80 18.12 6.02
N GLY A 47 9.32 18.88 5.04
CA GLY A 47 10.72 19.26 4.98
C GLY A 47 11.71 18.10 4.81
N THR A 48 11.24 16.86 4.85
CA THR A 48 12.03 15.64 4.73
C THR A 48 11.42 14.69 3.70
N ARG A 49 12.29 13.90 3.08
CA ARG A 49 11.87 12.81 2.19
C ARG A 49 11.42 11.62 3.04
N ASN A 50 10.34 10.99 2.65
CA ASN A 50 9.80 9.81 3.32
C ASN A 50 9.78 8.62 2.34
N GLU A 51 10.51 7.56 2.66
CA GLU A 51 10.68 6.38 1.80
C GLU A 51 9.36 5.67 1.50
N TYR A 52 8.42 5.65 2.44
CA TYR A 52 7.09 5.07 2.20
C TYR A 52 6.30 5.85 1.15
N ILE A 53 6.41 7.18 1.19
CA ILE A 53 5.77 8.05 0.19
C ILE A 53 6.40 7.80 -1.18
N ASP A 54 7.72 7.66 -1.25
CA ASP A 54 8.43 7.35 -2.49
C ASP A 54 8.03 5.96 -3.02
N MET A 55 7.96 4.95 -2.17
CA MET A 55 7.51 3.60 -2.53
C MET A 55 6.12 3.62 -3.18
N PHE A 56 5.14 4.28 -2.54
CA PHE A 56 3.79 4.40 -3.09
C PHE A 56 3.77 5.22 -4.38
N SER A 57 4.50 6.33 -4.45
CA SER A 57 4.55 7.18 -5.64
C SER A 57 5.19 6.48 -6.83
N ASN A 58 6.15 5.60 -6.58
CA ASN A 58 6.80 4.80 -7.62
C ASN A 58 5.93 3.64 -8.10
N SER A 59 5.04 3.13 -7.25
CA SER A 59 4.20 1.95 -7.53
C SER A 59 2.81 2.30 -8.07
N MET A 60 2.30 3.50 -7.80
CA MET A 60 0.93 3.91 -8.12
C MET A 60 0.92 5.07 -9.11
N ASN A 61 -0.11 5.09 -9.98
CA ASN A 61 -0.37 6.20 -10.91
C ASN A 61 -1.32 7.22 -10.28
N PHE A 62 -2.62 6.99 -10.45
CA PHE A 62 -3.67 7.84 -9.93
C PHE A 62 -4.58 7.07 -8.99
N ALA A 63 -5.07 7.76 -7.94
CA ALA A 63 -6.27 7.34 -7.23
C ALA A 63 -7.43 8.27 -7.57
N GLY A 64 -8.60 7.68 -7.75
CA GLY A 64 -9.88 8.37 -7.81
C GLY A 64 -10.73 7.96 -6.61
N LEU A 65 -11.03 8.91 -5.75
CA LEU A 65 -11.86 8.73 -4.57
C LEU A 65 -13.20 9.43 -4.77
N TYR A 66 -14.27 8.86 -4.23
CA TYR A 66 -15.58 9.51 -4.21
C TYR A 66 -16.21 9.41 -2.83
N LEU A 67 -16.89 10.49 -2.45
CA LEU A 67 -17.57 10.64 -1.17
C LEU A 67 -19.06 10.39 -1.34
N ASN A 68 -19.58 9.45 -0.58
CA ASN A 68 -21.02 9.24 -0.40
C ASN A 68 -21.44 9.76 0.97
N MET A 69 -22.52 10.50 1.02
CA MET A 69 -23.12 10.99 2.27
C MET A 69 -24.47 10.32 2.47
N GLY A 70 -24.60 9.58 3.56
CA GLY A 70 -25.88 9.04 4.06
C GLY A 70 -26.41 9.88 5.22
N LYS A 71 -27.55 9.47 5.79
CA LYS A 71 -28.14 10.17 6.96
C LYS A 71 -27.21 10.17 8.15
N ASP A 72 -26.57 9.02 8.44
CA ASP A 72 -25.81 8.78 9.66
C ASP A 72 -24.34 8.44 9.41
N LYS A 73 -23.91 8.42 8.15
CA LYS A 73 -22.53 8.08 7.80
C LYS A 73 -22.02 8.83 6.59
N MET A 74 -20.72 9.08 6.63
CA MET A 74 -19.92 9.53 5.49
C MET A 74 -19.01 8.38 5.06
N GLU A 75 -18.99 8.05 3.78
CA GLU A 75 -18.22 6.94 3.25
C GLU A 75 -17.37 7.41 2.08
N VAL A 76 -16.06 7.18 2.16
CA VAL A 76 -15.12 7.43 1.07
C VAL A 76 -14.74 6.09 0.45
N LYS A 77 -14.96 5.97 -0.87
CA LYS A 77 -14.55 4.81 -1.67
C LYS A 77 -13.75 5.26 -2.87
N GLY A 78 -12.99 4.34 -3.46
CA GLY A 78 -12.25 4.67 -4.66
C GLY A 78 -11.44 3.53 -5.22
N TYR A 79 -10.64 3.89 -6.20
CA TYR A 79 -9.78 2.99 -6.94
C TYR A 79 -8.41 3.64 -7.11
N THR A 80 -7.37 2.83 -7.03
CA THR A 80 -6.00 3.24 -7.33
C THR A 80 -5.48 2.39 -8.48
N LEU A 81 -4.95 3.03 -9.51
CA LEU A 81 -4.26 2.35 -10.60
C LEU A 81 -2.80 2.13 -10.22
N LYS A 82 -2.36 0.89 -10.32
CA LYS A 82 -0.94 0.55 -10.18
C LYS A 82 -0.17 0.86 -11.48
N LYS A 83 1.12 1.14 -11.37
CA LYS A 83 2.04 1.18 -12.51
C LYS A 83 2.38 -0.24 -12.97
N ASP A 84 2.98 -0.38 -14.16
CA ASP A 84 3.50 -1.66 -14.63
C ASP A 84 4.71 -2.11 -13.80
N SER A 85 5.58 -1.15 -13.44
CA SER A 85 6.69 -1.37 -12.50
C SER A 85 6.20 -1.04 -11.10
N VAL A 86 5.97 -2.07 -10.29
CA VAL A 86 5.48 -1.96 -8.90
C VAL A 86 6.57 -2.41 -7.94
N ASP A 87 6.70 -1.71 -6.83
CA ASP A 87 7.59 -2.09 -5.73
C ASP A 87 7.37 -3.56 -5.31
N PRO A 88 8.43 -4.34 -5.06
CA PRO A 88 8.34 -5.75 -4.67
C PRO A 88 7.40 -6.01 -3.50
N TYR A 89 7.44 -5.14 -2.48
CA TYR A 89 6.58 -5.27 -1.31
C TYR A 89 5.10 -5.07 -1.65
N ILE A 90 4.78 -4.05 -2.46
CA ILE A 90 3.41 -3.80 -2.93
C ILE A 90 2.93 -4.96 -3.82
N THR A 91 3.81 -5.50 -4.67
CA THR A 91 3.51 -6.67 -5.51
C THR A 91 3.16 -7.89 -4.65
N ALA A 92 3.96 -8.18 -3.62
CA ALA A 92 3.71 -9.28 -2.70
C ALA A 92 2.38 -9.11 -1.94
N LEU A 93 2.06 -7.87 -1.49
CA LEU A 93 0.77 -7.56 -0.87
C LEU A 93 -0.41 -7.81 -1.80
N LEU A 94 -0.32 -7.36 -3.05
CA LEU A 94 -1.38 -7.55 -4.04
C LEU A 94 -1.61 -9.03 -4.37
N ASN A 95 -0.54 -9.83 -4.40
CA ASN A 95 -0.59 -11.26 -4.72
C ASN A 95 -1.00 -12.13 -3.52
N SER A 96 -0.84 -11.63 -2.28
CA SER A 96 -1.18 -12.39 -1.06
C SER A 96 -2.69 -12.59 -0.83
N GLY A 97 -3.53 -11.98 -1.66
CA GLY A 97 -4.98 -12.10 -1.62
C GLY A 97 -5.64 -11.24 -0.55
N LYS A 98 -6.97 -11.40 -0.44
CA LYS A 98 -7.80 -10.63 0.49
C LYS A 98 -8.18 -11.47 1.69
N HIS A 99 -8.09 -10.88 2.89
CA HIS A 99 -8.57 -11.50 4.13
C HIS A 99 -9.63 -10.61 4.81
N LYS A 100 -10.55 -11.23 5.54
CA LYS A 100 -11.53 -10.50 6.35
C LYS A 100 -10.83 -10.02 7.63
N MET A 101 -10.67 -8.72 7.75
CA MET A 101 -10.01 -8.10 8.89
C MET A 101 -10.90 -8.10 10.13
N LYS A 102 -10.39 -8.59 11.25
CA LYS A 102 -11.09 -8.72 12.54
C LYS A 102 -10.34 -8.09 13.71
N ALA A 103 -9.14 -7.53 13.49
CA ALA A 103 -8.33 -6.93 14.56
C ALA A 103 -9.13 -5.92 15.40
N HIS A 104 -10.06 -5.18 14.76
CA HIS A 104 -10.92 -4.22 15.45
C HIS A 104 -11.81 -4.85 16.56
N GLU A 105 -12.06 -6.16 16.51
CA GLU A 105 -12.86 -6.86 17.52
C GLU A 105 -12.11 -7.04 18.86
N ILE A 106 -10.77 -6.98 18.84
CA ILE A 106 -9.91 -7.18 20.01
C ILE A 106 -9.14 -5.92 20.44
N LEU A 107 -9.23 -4.85 19.64
CA LEU A 107 -8.52 -3.61 19.96
C LEU A 107 -9.17 -2.85 21.12
N SER A 108 -8.32 -2.22 21.94
CA SER A 108 -8.78 -1.35 23.02
C SER A 108 -9.54 -0.14 22.45
N GLY A 109 -10.61 0.27 23.15
CA GLY A 109 -11.30 1.53 22.86
C GLY A 109 -10.45 2.81 23.06
N ARG A 110 -9.21 2.67 23.56
CA ARG A 110 -8.22 3.75 23.68
C ARG A 110 -7.30 3.86 22.48
N THR A 111 -7.41 2.95 21.51
CA THR A 111 -6.59 2.97 20.28
C THR A 111 -6.92 4.22 19.47
N ALA A 112 -5.93 5.10 19.28
CA ALA A 112 -6.07 6.31 18.48
C ALA A 112 -5.91 6.03 16.98
N LEU A 113 -4.99 5.13 16.64
CA LEU A 113 -4.70 4.73 15.25
C LEU A 113 -4.33 3.25 15.21
N TYR A 114 -4.82 2.54 14.23
CA TYR A 114 -4.29 1.22 13.90
C TYR A 114 -4.15 1.03 12.39
N THR A 115 -3.11 0.30 12.02
CA THR A 115 -2.89 -0.15 10.64
C THR A 115 -3.04 -1.65 10.60
N ASN A 116 -3.84 -2.12 9.65
CA ASN A 116 -4.17 -3.53 9.52
C ASN A 116 -3.86 -4.02 8.11
N ILE A 117 -3.17 -5.16 8.02
CA ILE A 117 -2.83 -5.82 6.77
C ILE A 117 -3.40 -7.23 6.84
N GLY A 118 -4.30 -7.55 5.92
CA GLY A 118 -4.91 -8.88 5.81
C GLY A 118 -4.32 -9.67 4.65
N PHE A 119 -3.92 -10.92 4.90
CA PHE A 119 -3.42 -11.86 3.91
C PHE A 119 -4.36 -13.06 3.83
N ASN A 120 -4.56 -13.57 2.64
CA ASN A 120 -5.21 -14.88 2.52
C ASN A 120 -4.31 -15.99 3.10
N ASN A 121 -3.00 -15.88 2.86
CA ASN A 121 -1.98 -16.75 3.42
C ASN A 121 -0.67 -15.99 3.62
N PRO A 122 -0.19 -15.81 4.88
CA PRO A 122 1.07 -15.12 5.19
C PRO A 122 2.28 -15.75 4.51
N MET A 123 2.31 -17.09 4.37
CA MET A 123 3.40 -17.79 3.69
C MET A 123 3.47 -17.42 2.20
N THR A 124 2.32 -17.24 1.56
CA THR A 124 2.27 -16.77 0.18
C THR A 124 2.87 -15.37 0.06
N PHE A 125 2.52 -14.47 0.97
CA PHE A 125 3.11 -13.13 1.00
C PHE A 125 4.64 -13.16 1.12
N VAL A 126 5.17 -13.95 2.06
CA VAL A 126 6.62 -14.06 2.27
C VAL A 126 7.32 -14.61 1.03
N LYS A 127 6.78 -15.67 0.41
CA LYS A 127 7.33 -16.25 -0.83
C LYS A 127 7.31 -15.28 -2.00
N GLU A 128 6.20 -14.56 -2.18
CA GLU A 128 6.08 -13.54 -3.22
C GLU A 128 7.06 -12.38 -3.01
N LEU A 129 7.25 -11.97 -1.75
CA LEU A 129 8.22 -10.94 -1.39
C LEU A 129 9.66 -11.42 -1.66
N GLU A 130 10.02 -12.63 -1.24
CA GLU A 130 11.33 -13.23 -1.51
C GLU A 130 11.61 -13.33 -3.02
N ASN A 131 10.64 -13.80 -3.80
CA ASN A 131 10.76 -13.86 -5.25
C ASN A 131 10.96 -12.46 -5.85
N ALA A 132 10.15 -11.50 -5.47
CA ALA A 132 10.23 -10.15 -5.98
C ALA A 132 11.57 -9.47 -5.62
N LEU A 133 12.03 -9.63 -4.38
CA LEU A 133 13.34 -9.10 -3.93
C LEU A 133 14.49 -9.77 -4.67
N SER A 134 14.47 -11.08 -4.86
CA SER A 134 15.54 -11.81 -5.55
C SER A 134 15.76 -11.33 -6.99
N VAL A 135 14.69 -10.86 -7.64
CA VAL A 135 14.71 -10.35 -9.01
C VAL A 135 15.07 -8.86 -9.09
N HIS A 136 14.51 -8.04 -8.19
CA HIS A 136 14.57 -6.59 -8.30
C HIS A 136 15.59 -5.92 -7.37
N ASP A 137 15.92 -6.55 -6.23
CA ASP A 137 16.89 -6.02 -5.26
C ASP A 137 17.62 -7.16 -4.54
N LYS A 138 18.63 -7.68 -5.23
CA LYS A 138 19.42 -8.78 -4.70
C LYS A 138 20.14 -8.44 -3.40
N GLN A 139 20.58 -7.19 -3.22
CA GLN A 139 21.26 -6.76 -2.00
C GLN A 139 20.34 -6.83 -0.79
N LEU A 140 19.11 -6.33 -0.94
CA LEU A 140 18.09 -6.40 0.11
C LEU A 140 17.67 -7.84 0.37
N TYR A 141 17.53 -8.66 -0.69
CA TYR A 141 17.25 -10.09 -0.56
C TYR A 141 18.33 -10.83 0.27
N ASP A 142 19.59 -10.62 -0.06
CA ASP A 142 20.72 -11.26 0.67
C ASP A 142 20.76 -10.79 2.13
N SER A 143 20.52 -9.50 2.38
CA SER A 143 20.43 -8.94 3.75
C SER A 143 19.28 -9.56 4.54
N TYR A 144 18.11 -9.69 3.93
CA TYR A 144 16.94 -10.35 4.52
C TYR A 144 17.25 -11.81 4.87
N GLN A 145 17.78 -12.59 3.93
CA GLN A 145 18.13 -14.00 4.14
C GLN A 145 19.18 -14.18 5.26
N ASN A 146 20.17 -13.31 5.31
CA ASN A 146 21.18 -13.32 6.38
C ASN A 146 20.57 -13.01 7.75
N SER A 147 19.68 -12.03 7.82
CA SER A 147 18.96 -11.67 9.06
C SER A 147 18.08 -12.82 9.53
N ARG A 148 17.35 -13.44 8.61
CA ARG A 148 16.53 -14.62 8.88
C ARG A 148 17.35 -15.75 9.47
N LYS A 149 18.45 -16.15 8.81
CA LYS A 149 19.35 -17.21 9.28
C LYS A 149 19.94 -16.91 10.67
N LYS A 150 20.29 -15.65 10.94
CA LYS A 150 20.78 -15.24 12.28
C LYS A 150 19.73 -15.43 13.36
N ILE A 151 18.48 -15.01 13.10
CA ILE A 151 17.36 -15.16 14.05
C ILE A 151 17.07 -16.63 14.28
N GLU A 152 16.92 -17.41 13.20
CA GLU A 152 16.66 -18.85 13.29
C GLU A 152 17.79 -19.60 14.04
N GLY A 153 19.05 -19.22 13.78
CA GLY A 153 20.20 -19.82 14.49
C GLY A 153 20.30 -19.42 15.95
N LEU A 154 19.94 -18.18 16.32
CA LEU A 154 19.95 -17.72 17.72
C LEU A 154 18.90 -18.41 18.58
N PHE A 155 17.73 -18.65 18.03
CA PHE A 155 16.60 -19.23 18.77
C PHE A 155 16.42 -20.73 18.54
N GLY A 156 17.14 -21.32 17.59
CA GLY A 156 17.00 -22.74 17.23
C GLY A 156 15.63 -23.08 16.66
N ILE A 157 14.97 -22.13 15.97
CA ILE A 157 13.62 -22.25 15.44
C ILE A 157 13.62 -21.97 13.94
N SER A 158 12.62 -22.53 13.23
CA SER A 158 12.25 -22.10 11.88
C SER A 158 11.19 -21.01 11.98
N LEU A 159 11.44 -19.83 11.41
CA LEU A 159 10.46 -18.75 11.38
C LEU A 159 9.19 -19.16 10.59
N GLU A 160 9.34 -19.98 9.56
CA GLU A 160 8.21 -20.50 8.80
C GLU A 160 7.31 -21.41 9.64
N GLU A 161 7.90 -22.40 10.28
CA GLU A 161 7.15 -23.42 11.01
C GLU A 161 6.66 -22.94 12.37
N ASN A 162 7.47 -22.12 13.06
CA ASN A 162 7.21 -21.74 14.44
C ASN A 162 6.56 -20.37 14.59
N PHE A 163 6.52 -19.54 13.52
CA PHE A 163 5.95 -18.22 13.59
C PHE A 163 4.91 -17.98 12.50
N LEU A 164 5.26 -18.14 11.22
CA LEU A 164 4.35 -17.82 10.13
C LEU A 164 3.20 -18.80 9.98
N SER A 165 3.41 -20.09 10.36
CA SER A 165 2.41 -21.14 10.21
C SER A 165 1.15 -20.92 11.07
N TRP A 166 1.27 -20.25 12.21
CA TRP A 166 0.15 -19.96 13.11
C TRP A 166 -0.40 -18.54 13.00
N MET A 167 0.17 -17.71 12.14
CA MET A 167 -0.46 -16.43 11.83
C MET A 167 -1.78 -16.64 11.09
N SER A 168 -2.85 -16.05 11.62
CA SER A 168 -4.21 -16.24 11.11
C SER A 168 -4.57 -15.38 9.88
N GLY A 169 -3.58 -14.86 9.17
CA GLY A 169 -3.81 -14.07 7.94
C GLY A 169 -4.07 -12.59 8.19
N GLU A 170 -3.84 -12.10 9.39
CA GLU A 170 -4.02 -10.69 9.74
C GLU A 170 -2.88 -10.21 10.65
N PHE A 171 -2.37 -9.02 10.35
CA PHE A 171 -1.38 -8.33 11.14
C PHE A 171 -1.82 -6.91 11.42
N ALA A 172 -1.89 -6.51 12.68
CA ALA A 172 -2.29 -5.16 13.08
C ALA A 172 -1.22 -4.51 13.96
N ILE A 173 -0.94 -3.24 13.69
CA ILE A 173 -0.10 -2.36 14.50
C ILE A 173 -0.99 -1.27 15.09
N THR A 174 -0.89 -1.03 16.37
CA THR A 174 -1.69 -0.05 17.10
C THR A 174 -0.81 1.00 17.76
N GLN A 175 -1.34 2.20 17.87
CA GLN A 175 -0.77 3.31 18.59
C GLN A 175 -1.83 3.95 19.50
#